data_aab33e1d7701418273062cc9fba06a34
#
_entry.id   aab33e1d7701418273062cc9fba06a34
#
_cell.length_a   1.000
_cell.length_b   1.000
_cell.length_c   1.000
_cell.angle_alpha   90.00
_cell.angle_beta   90.00
_cell.angle_gamma   90.00
#
_symmetry.space_group_name_H-M   'P 1'
#
loop_
_entity.id
_entity.type
_entity.pdbx_description
1 polymer ?
#
loop_
_entity_poly.entity_id
_entity_poly.type
_entity_poly.pdbx_seq_one_letter_code
_entity_poly.pdbx_strand_id
1 'polypeptide(L)'
;VMFSSGAMKSKVDLLDASRMLFAKGYQIYATAGTAAFLNAHGVDATPVYWPDEKPGAENNVMKMIADHKFDLIVNIPKNHSKRELTNGYRIRRGAIDHNIPLITNARLASAFIEAFCELKLSDIQIKSWQEYK
;
A
#
# COMPACT_ATOMS: atom_id res chain seq x y z
N VAL A 1 4.25 -1.71 3.79
CA VAL A 1 3.48 -1.10 2.70
C VAL A 1 2.36 -2.02 2.28
N MET A 2 1.16 -1.50 2.18
CA MET A 2 0.00 -2.30 1.80
C MET A 2 -0.56 -1.80 0.46
N PHE A 3 -0.80 -2.73 -0.46
CA PHE A 3 -1.39 -2.45 -1.76
C PHE A 3 -2.77 -3.09 -1.89
N SER A 4 -3.74 -2.32 -2.33
CA SER A 4 -5.05 -2.80 -2.72
C SER A 4 -5.40 -2.18 -4.07
N SER A 5 -5.25 -2.94 -5.14
CA SER A 5 -5.48 -2.48 -6.50
C SER A 5 -6.32 -3.49 -7.26
N GLY A 6 -7.49 -3.05 -7.73
CA GLY A 6 -8.42 -3.95 -8.41
C GLY A 6 -8.14 -4.13 -9.89
N ALA A 7 -7.84 -3.06 -10.60
CA ALA A 7 -7.67 -3.12 -12.05
C ALA A 7 -6.29 -3.63 -12.45
N MET A 8 -6.23 -4.46 -13.51
CA MET A 8 -4.97 -5.01 -14.01
C MET A 8 -3.97 -3.91 -14.40
N LYS A 9 -4.44 -2.85 -15.05
CA LYS A 9 -3.58 -1.74 -15.43
C LYS A 9 -2.88 -1.10 -14.23
N SER A 10 -3.62 -0.90 -13.13
CA SER A 10 -3.05 -0.33 -11.91
C SER A 10 -2.03 -1.26 -11.29
N LYS A 11 -2.27 -2.58 -11.33
CA LYS A 11 -1.31 -3.58 -10.84
C LYS A 11 -0.01 -3.53 -11.62
N VAL A 12 -0.09 -3.40 -12.95
CA VAL A 12 1.09 -3.29 -13.81
C VAL A 12 1.88 -2.03 -13.50
N ASP A 13 1.19 -0.89 -13.32
CA ASP A 13 1.83 0.38 -12.99
C ASP A 13 2.59 0.30 -11.65
N LEU A 14 2.10 -0.52 -10.71
CA LEU A 14 2.72 -0.66 -9.39
C LEU A 14 3.82 -1.72 -9.34
N LEU A 15 3.97 -2.54 -10.38
CA LEU A 15 4.87 -3.69 -10.33
C LEU A 15 6.34 -3.28 -10.13
N ASP A 16 6.82 -2.31 -10.90
CA ASP A 16 8.21 -1.86 -10.79
C ASP A 16 8.48 -1.22 -9.43
N ALA A 17 7.55 -0.41 -8.93
CA ALA A 17 7.65 0.19 -7.61
C ALA A 17 7.70 -0.89 -6.52
N SER A 18 6.87 -1.92 -6.64
CA SER A 18 6.86 -3.04 -5.70
C SER A 18 8.18 -3.81 -5.70
N ARG A 19 8.77 -4.00 -6.88
CA ARG A 19 10.09 -4.64 -7.00
C ARG A 19 11.17 -3.82 -6.30
N MET A 20 11.14 -2.51 -6.43
CA MET A 20 12.10 -1.62 -5.77
C MET A 20 11.97 -1.71 -4.24
N LEU A 21 10.75 -1.70 -3.73
CA LEU A 21 10.50 -1.87 -2.29
C LEU A 21 11.00 -3.21 -1.78
N PHE A 22 10.70 -4.28 -2.52
CA PHE A 22 11.12 -5.62 -2.15
C PHE A 22 12.65 -5.74 -2.12
N ALA A 23 13.31 -5.17 -3.13
CA ALA A 23 14.79 -5.17 -3.20
C ALA A 23 15.43 -4.39 -2.05
N LYS A 24 14.73 -3.39 -1.50
CA LYS A 24 15.20 -2.61 -0.35
C LYS A 24 14.89 -3.28 1.00
N GLY A 25 14.25 -4.44 1.00
CA GLY A 25 13.93 -5.17 2.22
C GLY A 25 12.62 -4.78 2.90
N TYR A 26 11.79 -3.97 2.27
CA TYR A 26 10.50 -3.63 2.82
C TYR A 26 9.51 -4.78 2.67
N GLN A 27 8.70 -4.99 3.69
CA GLN A 27 7.65 -5.99 3.64
C GLN A 27 6.44 -5.45 2.90
N ILE A 28 5.91 -6.25 1.97
CA ILE A 28 4.77 -5.87 1.14
C ILE A 28 3.57 -6.72 1.53
N TYR A 29 2.46 -6.04 1.80
CA TYR A 29 1.16 -6.65 2.03
C TYR A 29 0.23 -6.26 0.90
N ALA A 30 -0.69 -7.12 0.55
CA ALA A 30 -1.64 -6.82 -0.51
C ALA A 30 -2.93 -7.63 -0.35
N THR A 31 -4.04 -7.09 -0.85
CA THR A 31 -5.27 -7.87 -0.95
C THR A 31 -5.07 -9.03 -1.91
N ALA A 32 -5.89 -10.08 -1.79
CA ALA A 32 -5.63 -11.39 -2.42
C ALA A 32 -5.29 -11.31 -3.91
N GLY A 33 -6.07 -10.57 -4.70
CA GLY A 33 -5.82 -10.46 -6.14
C GLY A 33 -4.52 -9.74 -6.46
N THR A 34 -4.21 -8.70 -5.72
CA THR A 34 -2.96 -7.95 -5.88
C THR A 34 -1.77 -8.79 -5.42
N ALA A 35 -1.90 -9.49 -4.31
CA ALA A 35 -0.85 -10.39 -3.80
C ALA A 35 -0.53 -11.49 -4.81
N ALA A 36 -1.56 -12.11 -5.38
CA ALA A 36 -1.38 -13.15 -6.40
C ALA A 36 -0.62 -12.61 -7.62
N PHE A 37 -0.98 -11.42 -8.08
CA PHE A 37 -0.29 -10.78 -9.21
C PHE A 37 1.19 -10.52 -8.89
N LEU A 38 1.48 -9.94 -7.74
CA LEU A 38 2.85 -9.61 -7.34
C LEU A 38 3.69 -10.87 -7.18
N ASN A 39 3.15 -11.89 -6.51
CA ASN A 39 3.85 -13.16 -6.31
C ASN A 39 4.15 -13.85 -7.65
N ALA A 40 3.22 -13.79 -8.61
CA ALA A 40 3.42 -14.35 -9.94
C ALA A 40 4.53 -13.65 -10.71
N HIS A 41 4.87 -12.41 -10.35
CA HIS A 41 5.92 -11.62 -10.99
C HIS A 41 7.20 -11.51 -10.15
N GLY A 42 7.35 -12.39 -9.17
CA GLY A 42 8.60 -12.49 -8.39
C GLY A 42 8.71 -11.52 -7.23
N VAL A 43 7.63 -10.84 -6.86
CA VAL A 43 7.60 -9.95 -5.70
C VAL A 43 6.86 -10.66 -4.56
N ASP A 44 7.55 -10.90 -3.45
CA ASP A 44 6.94 -11.57 -2.29
C ASP A 44 5.97 -10.62 -1.58
N ALA A 45 4.68 -10.90 -1.69
CA ALA A 45 3.63 -10.12 -1.07
C ALA A 45 2.78 -11.00 -0.16
N THR A 46 2.57 -10.57 1.07
CA THR A 46 1.74 -11.28 2.04
C THR A 46 0.29 -10.87 1.85
N PRO A 47 -0.63 -11.84 1.58
CA PRO A 47 -2.03 -11.51 1.40
C PRO A 47 -2.69 -11.07 2.70
N VAL A 48 -3.59 -10.08 2.59
CA VAL A 48 -4.40 -9.59 3.69
C VAL A 48 -5.87 -9.69 3.32
N TYR A 49 -6.74 -9.82 4.33
CA TYR A 49 -8.18 -9.88 4.12
C TYR A 49 -8.77 -8.48 4.03
N TRP A 50 -9.78 -8.33 3.16
CA TRP A 50 -10.59 -7.13 3.07
C TRP A 50 -11.33 -6.86 4.37
N PRO A 51 -11.80 -5.61 4.62
CA PRO A 51 -12.50 -5.27 5.87
C PRO A 51 -13.67 -6.19 6.20
N ASP A 52 -14.42 -6.64 5.20
CA ASP A 52 -15.59 -7.51 5.39
C ASP A 52 -15.27 -9.01 5.39
N GLU A 53 -14.00 -9.38 5.25
CA GLU A 53 -13.55 -10.75 5.26
C GLU A 53 -12.90 -11.08 6.61
N LYS A 54 -13.34 -12.15 7.25
CA LYS A 54 -12.79 -12.64 8.52
C LYS A 54 -12.48 -11.50 9.50
N PRO A 55 -13.50 -10.73 9.92
CA PRO A 55 -13.31 -9.65 10.89
C PRO A 55 -12.65 -10.17 12.17
N GLY A 56 -11.65 -9.44 12.66
CA GLY A 56 -10.91 -9.83 13.85
C GLY A 56 -9.74 -10.77 13.61
N ALA A 57 -9.57 -11.31 12.40
CA ALA A 57 -8.38 -12.08 12.07
C ALA A 57 -7.14 -11.18 12.07
N GLU A 58 -5.99 -11.73 12.44
CA GLU A 58 -4.75 -10.94 12.53
C GLU A 58 -4.36 -10.31 11.21
N ASN A 59 -4.66 -10.96 10.09
CA ASN A 59 -4.36 -10.42 8.76
C ASN A 59 -5.57 -9.78 8.09
N ASN A 60 -6.61 -9.41 8.84
CA ASN A 60 -7.63 -8.49 8.34
C ASN A 60 -7.01 -7.10 8.24
N VAL A 61 -7.23 -6.42 7.11
CA VAL A 61 -6.59 -5.13 6.84
C VAL A 61 -6.92 -4.08 7.90
N MET A 62 -8.15 -4.08 8.42
CA MET A 62 -8.55 -3.09 9.42
C MET A 62 -7.85 -3.31 10.76
N LYS A 63 -7.65 -4.57 11.15
CA LYS A 63 -6.87 -4.88 12.35
C LYS A 63 -5.41 -4.47 12.19
N MET A 64 -4.83 -4.73 11.03
CA MET A 64 -3.45 -4.36 10.76
C MET A 64 -3.26 -2.84 10.72
N ILE A 65 -4.24 -2.08 10.24
CA ILE A 65 -4.22 -0.62 10.30
C ILE A 65 -4.23 -0.16 11.76
N ALA A 66 -5.12 -0.71 12.58
CA ALA A 66 -5.21 -0.36 14.00
C ALA A 66 -3.93 -0.69 14.76
N ASP A 67 -3.25 -1.76 14.39
CA ASP A 67 -1.99 -2.18 14.99
C ASP A 67 -0.76 -1.49 14.38
N HIS A 68 -0.95 -0.52 13.51
CA HIS A 68 0.12 0.25 12.84
C HIS A 68 1.14 -0.63 12.10
N LYS A 69 0.65 -1.65 11.41
CA LYS A 69 1.50 -2.57 10.63
C LYS A 69 1.95 -1.98 9.30
N PHE A 70 1.33 -0.89 8.85
CA PHE A 70 1.61 -0.30 7.54
C PHE A 70 2.19 1.10 7.69
N ASP A 71 3.22 1.39 6.91
CA ASP A 71 3.84 2.72 6.80
C ASP A 71 3.25 3.54 5.65
N LEU A 72 2.62 2.86 4.71
CA LEU A 72 2.00 3.47 3.53
C LEU A 72 0.89 2.55 3.04
N ILE A 73 -0.24 3.12 2.67
CA ILE A 73 -1.36 2.40 2.05
C ILE A 73 -1.60 2.96 0.66
N VAL A 74 -1.64 2.07 -0.34
CA VAL A 74 -2.05 2.39 -1.71
C VAL A 74 -3.36 1.67 -1.96
N ASN A 75 -4.44 2.41 -2.12
CA ASN A 75 -5.78 1.84 -2.35
C ASN A 75 -6.38 2.40 -3.62
N ILE A 76 -6.47 1.56 -4.65
CA ILE A 76 -6.99 1.94 -5.96
C ILE A 76 -8.22 1.08 -6.27
N PRO A 77 -9.43 1.68 -6.28
CA PRO A 77 -10.65 0.91 -6.49
C PRO A 77 -10.69 0.27 -7.88
N LYS A 78 -11.28 -0.93 -7.96
CA LYS A 78 -11.46 -1.66 -9.22
C LYS A 78 -12.67 -1.16 -9.99
N ASN A 79 -13.79 -0.96 -9.28
CA ASN A 79 -15.08 -0.63 -9.87
C ASN A 79 -15.93 0.11 -8.85
N HIS A 80 -17.17 0.38 -9.19
CA HIS A 80 -18.11 1.11 -8.34
C HIS A 80 -19.13 0.20 -7.66
N SER A 81 -18.83 -1.11 -7.48
CA SER A 81 -19.72 -1.98 -6.74
C SER A 81 -19.86 -1.49 -5.29
N LYS A 82 -21.02 -1.76 -4.68
CA LYS A 82 -21.27 -1.34 -3.30
C LYS A 82 -20.22 -1.90 -2.33
N ARG A 83 -19.85 -3.16 -2.51
CA ARG A 83 -18.83 -3.81 -1.66
C ARG A 83 -17.46 -3.12 -1.81
N GLU A 84 -17.06 -2.85 -3.04
CA GLU A 84 -15.78 -2.21 -3.35
C GLU A 84 -15.73 -0.80 -2.75
N LEU A 85 -16.81 -0.02 -2.91
CA LEU A 85 -16.90 1.32 -2.35
C LEU A 85 -16.87 1.30 -0.82
N THR A 86 -17.58 0.38 -0.20
CA THR A 86 -17.65 0.26 1.27
C THR A 86 -16.29 -0.16 1.84
N ASN A 87 -15.68 -1.20 1.30
CA ASN A 87 -14.38 -1.66 1.78
C ASN A 87 -13.28 -0.64 1.54
N GLY A 88 -13.28 -0.03 0.36
CA GLY A 88 -12.33 1.04 0.04
C GLY A 88 -12.47 2.23 0.99
N TYR A 89 -13.71 2.64 1.27
CA TYR A 89 -13.97 3.72 2.23
C TYR A 89 -13.42 3.37 3.61
N ARG A 90 -13.66 2.17 4.09
CA ARG A 90 -13.16 1.73 5.41
C ARG A 90 -11.64 1.76 5.48
N ILE A 91 -10.96 1.29 4.45
CA ILE A 91 -9.49 1.31 4.38
C ILE A 91 -8.99 2.76 4.39
N ARG A 92 -9.55 3.61 3.55
CA ARG A 92 -9.12 5.02 3.46
C ARG A 92 -9.38 5.77 4.75
N ARG A 93 -10.55 5.57 5.35
CA ARG A 93 -10.89 6.20 6.63
C ARG A 93 -9.98 5.72 7.74
N GLY A 94 -9.69 4.42 7.79
CA GLY A 94 -8.78 3.84 8.77
C GLY A 94 -7.38 4.41 8.64
N ALA A 95 -6.88 4.58 7.41
CA ALA A 95 -5.57 5.18 7.18
C ALA A 95 -5.52 6.61 7.74
N ILE A 96 -6.54 7.41 7.46
CA ILE A 96 -6.62 8.79 7.95
C ILE A 96 -6.69 8.82 9.48
N ASP A 97 -7.55 7.99 10.08
CA ASP A 97 -7.74 7.97 11.53
C ASP A 97 -6.48 7.53 12.28
N HIS A 98 -5.63 6.72 11.66
CA HIS A 98 -4.41 6.21 12.28
C HIS A 98 -3.14 6.90 11.74
N ASN A 99 -3.30 8.01 11.04
CA ASN A 99 -2.18 8.82 10.50
C ASN A 99 -1.23 8.02 9.59
N ILE A 100 -1.77 7.11 8.80
CA ILE A 100 -0.99 6.35 7.83
C ILE A 100 -1.10 7.06 6.47
N PRO A 101 0.03 7.38 5.82
CA PRO A 101 -0.01 7.98 4.48
C PRO A 101 -0.81 7.12 3.50
N LEU A 102 -1.65 7.77 2.71
CA LEU A 102 -2.58 7.13 1.79
C LEU A 102 -2.43 7.70 0.40
N ILE A 103 -2.30 6.83 -0.60
CA ILE A 103 -2.27 7.21 -2.01
C ILE A 103 -3.35 6.41 -2.74
N THR A 104 -4.15 7.08 -3.56
CA THR A 104 -5.28 6.48 -4.28
C THR A 104 -5.10 6.48 -5.80
N ASN A 105 -3.94 6.84 -6.29
CA ASN A 105 -3.60 6.87 -7.71
C ASN A 105 -2.34 6.04 -7.96
N ALA A 106 -2.42 5.10 -8.92
CA ALA A 106 -1.32 4.17 -9.17
C ALA A 106 -0.05 4.86 -9.67
N ARG A 107 -0.19 5.84 -10.55
CA ARG A 107 0.97 6.57 -11.10
C ARG A 107 1.65 7.40 -10.04
N LEU A 108 0.86 8.08 -9.20
CA LEU A 108 1.40 8.86 -8.09
C LEU A 108 2.10 7.96 -7.09
N ALA A 109 1.52 6.81 -6.77
CA ALA A 109 2.13 5.83 -5.87
C ALA A 109 3.46 5.32 -6.43
N SER A 110 3.49 4.98 -7.71
CA SER A 110 4.71 4.51 -8.38
C SER A 110 5.80 5.57 -8.34
N ALA A 111 5.46 6.81 -8.70
CA ALA A 111 6.43 7.92 -8.68
C ALA A 111 6.94 8.19 -7.26
N PHE A 112 6.06 8.18 -6.27
CA PHE A 112 6.45 8.39 -4.86
C PHE A 112 7.40 7.30 -4.38
N ILE A 113 7.08 6.04 -4.66
CA ILE A 113 7.90 4.91 -4.21
C ILE A 113 9.25 4.91 -4.90
N GLU A 114 9.29 5.19 -6.20
CA GLU A 114 10.55 5.30 -6.93
C GLU A 114 11.43 6.40 -6.35
N ALA A 115 10.87 7.57 -6.11
CA ALA A 115 11.60 8.68 -5.50
C ALA A 115 12.11 8.32 -4.11
N PHE A 116 11.27 7.69 -3.30
CA PHE A 116 11.62 7.24 -1.94
C PHE A 116 12.79 6.25 -1.98
N CYS A 117 12.74 5.27 -2.87
CA CYS A 117 13.78 4.25 -2.99
C CYS A 117 15.11 4.80 -3.52
N GLU A 118 15.08 5.88 -4.27
CA GLU A 118 16.28 6.53 -4.82
C GLU A 118 16.94 7.48 -3.84
N LEU A 119 16.23 7.95 -2.81
CA LEU A 119 16.78 8.86 -1.81
C LEU A 119 17.80 8.14 -0.93
N LYS A 120 18.91 8.80 -0.68
CA LYS A 120 19.89 8.35 0.31
C LYS A 120 19.46 8.84 1.68
N LEU A 121 19.81 8.11 2.72
CA LEU A 121 19.48 8.48 4.10
C LEU A 121 19.98 9.87 4.46
N SER A 122 21.20 10.22 4.01
CA SER A 122 21.76 11.56 4.23
C SER A 122 20.92 12.67 3.61
N ASP A 123 20.37 12.43 2.42
CA ASP A 123 19.53 13.42 1.75
C ASP A 123 18.22 13.63 2.52
N ILE A 124 17.63 12.57 3.02
CA ILE A 124 16.40 12.64 3.82
C ILE A 124 16.66 13.44 5.09
N GLN A 125 17.74 13.18 5.78
CA GLN A 125 18.09 13.88 7.02
C GLN A 125 18.31 15.37 6.79
N ILE A 126 19.05 15.74 5.76
CA ILE A 126 19.33 17.14 5.43
C ILE A 126 18.04 17.87 5.10
N LYS A 127 17.15 17.29 4.31
CA LYS A 127 15.87 17.91 3.97
C LYS A 127 15.00 18.13 5.19
N SER A 128 14.93 17.17 6.08
CA SER A 128 14.14 17.29 7.30
C SER A 128 14.62 18.44 8.17
N TRP A 129 15.92 18.61 8.31
CA TRP A 129 16.48 19.73 9.08
C TRP A 129 16.14 21.07 8.47
N GLN A 130 16.17 21.20 7.16
CA GLN A 130 15.89 22.46 6.48
C GLN A 130 14.41 22.81 6.49
N GLU A 131 13.54 21.83 6.34
CA GLU A 131 12.10 22.05 6.27
C GLU A 131 11.50 22.48 7.60
N TYR A 132 12.07 22.05 8.71
CA TYR A 132 11.53 22.34 10.06
C TYR A 132 12.19 23.53 10.73
N LYS A 133 13.08 24.20 10.05
CA LYS A 133 13.70 25.43 10.50
C LYS A 133 13.11 26.64 9.81
#